data_4537f004c4884a4a2a73d240f71cb112
#
_entry.id   4537f004c4884a4a2a73d240f71cb112
#
_cell.length_a   1.000
_cell.length_b   1.000
_cell.length_c   1.000
_cell.angle_alpha   90.00
_cell.angle_beta   90.00
_cell.angle_gamma   90.00
#
_symmetry.space_group_name_H-M   'P 1'
#
loop_
_entity.id
_entity.type
_entity.pdbx_description
1 polymer ?
#
loop_
_entity_poly.entity_id
_entity_poly.type
_entity_poly.pdbx_seq_one_letter_code
_entity_poly.pdbx_strand_id
1 'polypeptide(L)'
;MEFWTSHPSAPTRAADVAAGAERHGWDGLTTVDSQNLSGDPYVFLALAATGSDRLGLQTSVTNPVTRVAAATATSAMSVQKLSKGRMIVGIGRGDSALAHLGRSPAKLKWFEDYLVNLQTYLRGDEVAFEHTGLLD
;
A
#
# COMPACT_ATOMS: atom_id res chain seq x y z
N MET A 1 -17.75 14.93 -3.31
CA MET A 1 -17.74 13.44 -3.15
C MET A 1 -16.70 12.91 -4.11
N GLU A 2 -15.85 11.96 -3.66
CA GLU A 2 -14.84 11.34 -4.51
C GLU A 2 -15.25 9.93 -4.87
N PHE A 3 -14.93 9.51 -6.08
CA PHE A 3 -15.19 8.15 -6.57
C PHE A 3 -13.87 7.47 -6.91
N TRP A 4 -13.64 6.30 -6.32
CA TRP A 4 -12.43 5.51 -6.46
C TRP A 4 -12.73 4.19 -7.13
N THR A 5 -11.88 3.78 -8.06
CA THR A 5 -11.94 2.45 -8.67
C THR A 5 -10.87 1.54 -8.08
N SER A 6 -11.10 0.23 -8.12
CA SER A 6 -10.16 -0.77 -7.63
C SER A 6 -9.70 -1.70 -8.75
N HIS A 7 -8.43 -2.07 -8.72
CA HIS A 7 -7.85 -2.99 -9.70
C HIS A 7 -6.86 -3.95 -9.00
N PRO A 8 -6.83 -5.24 -9.38
CA PRO A 8 -5.76 -6.12 -8.95
C PRO A 8 -4.39 -5.58 -9.35
N SER A 9 -3.36 -5.81 -8.54
CA SER A 9 -2.00 -5.39 -8.85
C SER A 9 -1.46 -6.15 -10.08
N ALA A 10 -1.63 -5.55 -11.24
CA ALA A 10 -1.14 -6.05 -12.53
C ALA A 10 -0.13 -5.04 -13.11
N PRO A 11 1.17 -5.11 -12.76
CA PRO A 11 2.16 -4.07 -13.10
C PRO A 11 2.25 -3.77 -14.59
N THR A 12 2.15 -4.77 -15.45
CA THR A 12 2.23 -4.60 -16.91
C THR A 12 1.10 -3.78 -17.51
N ARG A 13 0.01 -3.57 -16.77
CA ARG A 13 -1.16 -2.80 -17.20
C ARG A 13 -1.38 -1.52 -16.40
N ALA A 14 -0.53 -1.25 -15.43
CA ALA A 14 -0.76 -0.21 -14.43
C ALA A 14 -0.91 1.20 -15.05
N ALA A 15 -0.03 1.57 -15.96
CA ALA A 15 -0.09 2.88 -16.62
C ALA A 15 -1.36 3.04 -17.46
N ASP A 16 -1.75 2.01 -18.22
CA ASP A 16 -2.97 2.03 -19.05
C ASP A 16 -4.23 2.08 -18.19
N VAL A 17 -4.26 1.31 -17.09
CA VAL A 17 -5.37 1.33 -16.13
C VAL A 17 -5.52 2.72 -15.51
N ALA A 18 -4.42 3.33 -15.06
CA ALA A 18 -4.44 4.67 -14.49
C ALA A 18 -4.89 5.73 -15.51
N ALA A 19 -4.34 5.70 -16.72
CA ALA A 19 -4.76 6.61 -17.80
C ALA A 19 -6.24 6.42 -18.15
N GLY A 20 -6.73 5.18 -18.18
CA GLY A 20 -8.14 4.87 -18.40
C GLY A 20 -9.03 5.40 -17.29
N ALA A 21 -8.68 5.16 -16.03
CA ALA A 21 -9.43 5.65 -14.88
C ALA A 21 -9.51 7.20 -14.89
N GLU A 22 -8.40 7.85 -15.15
CA GLU A 22 -8.35 9.32 -15.21
C GLU A 22 -9.23 9.89 -16.32
N ARG A 23 -9.21 9.30 -17.53
CA ARG A 23 -10.08 9.70 -18.66
C ARG A 23 -11.56 9.51 -18.35
N HIS A 24 -11.92 8.50 -17.55
CA HIS A 24 -13.32 8.24 -17.15
C HIS A 24 -13.76 9.05 -15.93
N GLY A 25 -12.94 9.97 -15.43
CA GLY A 25 -13.31 10.89 -14.36
C GLY A 25 -13.24 10.33 -12.95
N TRP A 26 -12.54 9.20 -12.74
CA TRP A 26 -12.28 8.70 -11.40
C TRP A 26 -11.32 9.63 -10.64
N ASP A 27 -11.56 9.78 -9.34
CA ASP A 27 -10.71 10.60 -8.46
C ASP A 27 -9.49 9.83 -7.96
N GLY A 28 -9.60 8.52 -7.87
CA GLY A 28 -8.51 7.68 -7.41
C GLY A 28 -8.59 6.23 -7.89
N LEU A 29 -7.44 5.56 -7.75
CA LEU A 29 -7.22 4.16 -8.06
C LEU A 29 -6.68 3.45 -6.82
N THR A 30 -7.35 2.36 -6.44
CA THR A 30 -6.89 1.49 -5.35
C THR A 30 -6.40 0.15 -5.88
N THR A 31 -5.50 -0.50 -5.14
CA THR A 31 -5.07 -1.86 -5.44
C THR A 31 -4.89 -2.71 -4.19
N VAL A 32 -5.00 -4.03 -4.36
CA VAL A 32 -4.90 -5.00 -3.28
C VAL A 32 -3.45 -5.42 -3.03
N ASP A 33 -3.14 -5.81 -1.79
CA ASP A 33 -1.86 -6.40 -1.38
C ASP A 33 -2.09 -7.87 -0.95
N SER A 34 -2.15 -8.75 -1.94
CA SER A 34 -2.42 -10.19 -1.74
C SER A 34 -1.32 -11.01 -2.42
N GLN A 35 -0.36 -11.45 -1.61
CA GLN A 35 0.81 -12.21 -2.08
C GLN A 35 0.38 -13.48 -2.81
N ASN A 36 1.05 -13.79 -3.93
CA ASN A 36 0.78 -14.92 -4.82
C ASN A 36 -0.58 -14.90 -5.53
N LEU A 37 -1.46 -13.94 -5.24
CA LEU A 37 -2.76 -13.76 -5.94
C LEU A 37 -2.72 -12.56 -6.88
N SER A 38 -1.86 -11.59 -6.61
CA SER A 38 -1.65 -10.41 -7.46
C SER A 38 -0.17 -10.01 -7.44
N GLY A 39 0.22 -9.08 -8.30
CA GLY A 39 1.55 -8.48 -8.25
C GLY A 39 1.74 -7.59 -7.02
N ASP A 40 2.95 -7.05 -6.88
CA ASP A 40 3.26 -6.11 -5.79
C ASP A 40 2.51 -4.79 -5.96
N PRO A 41 1.76 -4.34 -4.92
CA PRO A 41 0.94 -3.14 -5.01
C PRO A 41 1.76 -1.86 -5.22
N TYR A 42 2.95 -1.76 -4.63
CA TYR A 42 3.76 -0.55 -4.77
C TYR A 42 4.41 -0.45 -6.16
N VAL A 43 4.78 -1.59 -6.75
CA VAL A 43 5.22 -1.62 -8.16
C VAL A 43 4.07 -1.20 -9.07
N PHE A 44 2.86 -1.72 -8.84
CA PHE A 44 1.66 -1.33 -9.59
C PHE A 44 1.39 0.17 -9.46
N LEU A 45 1.37 0.70 -8.24
CA LEU A 45 1.07 2.11 -7.98
C LEU A 45 2.17 3.06 -8.51
N ALA A 46 3.44 2.64 -8.48
CA ALA A 46 4.54 3.40 -9.07
C ALA A 46 4.37 3.56 -10.60
N LEU A 47 4.01 2.46 -11.28
CA LEU A 47 3.73 2.49 -12.72
C LEU A 47 2.43 3.24 -13.04
N ALA A 48 1.40 3.11 -12.21
CA ALA A 48 0.16 3.88 -12.34
C ALA A 48 0.42 5.40 -12.21
N ALA A 49 1.37 5.79 -11.34
CA ALA A 49 1.77 7.18 -11.18
C ALA A 49 2.33 7.78 -12.47
N THR A 50 2.94 6.97 -13.35
CA THR A 50 3.45 7.44 -14.65
C THR A 50 2.36 7.54 -15.73
N GLY A 51 1.24 6.87 -15.54
CA GLY A 51 0.09 6.87 -16.46
C GLY A 51 -0.99 7.89 -16.12
N SER A 52 -0.84 8.67 -15.06
CA SER A 52 -1.84 9.63 -14.61
C SER A 52 -1.21 10.86 -13.97
N ASP A 53 -1.89 12.00 -14.08
CA ASP A 53 -1.39 13.27 -13.51
C ASP A 53 -2.12 13.68 -12.21
N ARG A 54 -3.37 13.28 -12.03
CA ARG A 54 -4.21 13.72 -10.90
C ARG A 54 -4.78 12.60 -10.02
N LEU A 55 -4.83 11.33 -10.50
CA LEU A 55 -5.41 10.24 -9.71
C LEU A 55 -4.73 10.08 -8.35
N GLY A 56 -5.52 10.03 -7.28
CA GLY A 56 -5.08 9.48 -6.00
C GLY A 56 -4.71 8.00 -6.16
N LEU A 57 -3.67 7.55 -5.48
CA LEU A 57 -3.14 6.19 -5.58
C LEU A 57 -3.11 5.55 -4.19
N GLN A 58 -3.77 4.41 -4.01
CA GLN A 58 -3.96 3.85 -2.67
C GLN A 58 -3.79 2.33 -2.63
N THR A 59 -3.16 1.84 -1.55
CA THR A 59 -3.26 0.43 -1.16
C THR A 59 -4.60 0.18 -0.47
N SER A 60 -5.35 -0.86 -0.88
CA SER A 60 -6.66 -1.16 -0.29
C SER A 60 -6.82 -2.67 -0.03
N VAL A 61 -6.16 -3.19 0.99
CA VAL A 61 -5.26 -2.58 1.95
C VAL A 61 -3.99 -3.40 2.07
N THR A 62 -2.86 -2.80 2.45
CA THR A 62 -1.69 -3.55 2.89
C THR A 62 -1.86 -4.00 4.36
N ASN A 63 -0.90 -4.76 4.88
CA ASN A 63 -0.97 -5.31 6.24
C ASN A 63 0.43 -5.41 6.88
N PRO A 64 0.52 -5.45 8.24
CA PRO A 64 1.79 -5.48 8.96
C PRO A 64 2.49 -6.84 8.94
N VAL A 65 1.79 -7.92 8.58
CA VAL A 65 2.31 -9.29 8.70
C VAL A 65 3.24 -9.65 7.55
N THR A 66 2.98 -9.10 6.37
CA THR A 66 3.77 -9.37 5.17
C THR A 66 4.86 -8.34 4.89
N ARG A 67 4.82 -7.18 5.58
CA ARG A 67 5.80 -6.11 5.42
C ARG A 67 6.08 -5.43 6.76
N VAL A 68 7.34 -5.28 7.13
CA VAL A 68 7.74 -4.46 8.28
C VAL A 68 7.47 -2.98 8.02
N ALA A 69 7.28 -2.19 9.06
CA ALA A 69 6.89 -0.78 8.94
C ALA A 69 7.88 0.05 8.12
N ALA A 70 9.19 -0.18 8.29
CA ALA A 70 10.22 0.49 7.51
C ALA A 70 10.12 0.22 6.00
N ALA A 71 9.84 -1.04 5.60
CA ALA A 71 9.68 -1.41 4.19
C ALA A 71 8.40 -0.77 3.60
N THR A 72 7.30 -0.76 4.34
CA THR A 72 6.06 -0.10 3.94
C THR A 72 6.28 1.40 3.76
N ALA A 73 6.93 2.07 4.72
CA ALA A 73 7.25 3.50 4.65
C ALA A 73 8.11 3.82 3.42
N THR A 74 9.19 3.06 3.19
CA THR A 74 10.08 3.27 2.05
C THR A 74 9.35 3.13 0.72
N SER A 75 8.54 2.08 0.57
CA SER A 75 7.75 1.85 -0.65
C SER A 75 6.73 2.96 -0.88
N ALA A 76 5.97 3.33 0.17
CA ALA A 76 4.98 4.39 0.10
C ALA A 76 5.60 5.75 -0.25
N MET A 77 6.74 6.10 0.38
CA MET A 77 7.45 7.36 0.08
C MET A 77 8.03 7.38 -1.34
N SER A 78 8.43 6.24 -1.88
CA SER A 78 8.87 6.14 -3.28
C SER A 78 7.72 6.47 -4.24
N VAL A 79 6.55 5.86 -4.01
CA VAL A 79 5.35 6.17 -4.81
C VAL A 79 4.89 7.61 -4.59
N GLN A 80 4.95 8.12 -3.35
CA GLN A 80 4.62 9.52 -3.02
C GLN A 80 5.44 10.52 -3.85
N LYS A 81 6.75 10.28 -3.96
CA LYS A 81 7.65 11.13 -4.76
C LYS A 81 7.33 11.02 -6.26
N LEU A 82 7.20 9.79 -6.78
CA LEU A 82 6.86 9.55 -8.19
C LEU A 82 5.53 10.17 -8.58
N SER A 83 4.54 10.06 -7.72
CA SER A 83 3.18 10.59 -7.94
C SER A 83 3.02 12.07 -7.60
N LYS A 84 4.08 12.75 -7.15
CA LYS A 84 4.04 14.17 -6.73
C LYS A 84 2.98 14.43 -5.63
N GLY A 85 2.94 13.55 -4.63
CA GLY A 85 2.10 13.75 -3.45
C GLY A 85 0.73 13.07 -3.47
N ARG A 86 0.48 12.11 -4.37
CA ARG A 86 -0.84 11.47 -4.54
C ARG A 86 -0.98 10.10 -3.87
N MET A 87 0.03 9.62 -3.12
CA MET A 87 0.00 8.31 -2.47
C MET A 87 -0.78 8.36 -1.15
N ILE A 88 -1.65 7.38 -0.96
CA ILE A 88 -2.36 7.11 0.29
C ILE A 88 -2.05 5.67 0.72
N VAL A 89 -1.66 5.49 1.97
CA VAL A 89 -1.45 4.15 2.54
C VAL A 89 -2.72 3.69 3.25
N GLY A 90 -3.48 2.84 2.59
CA GLY A 90 -4.56 2.10 3.24
C GLY A 90 -4.01 0.83 3.88
N ILE A 91 -4.22 0.64 5.16
CA ILE A 91 -3.67 -0.48 5.92
C ILE A 91 -4.70 -1.09 6.86
N GLY A 92 -4.68 -2.41 6.96
CA GLY A 92 -5.49 -3.19 7.89
C GLY A 92 -4.66 -4.23 8.63
N ARG A 93 -5.27 -4.97 9.55
CA ARG A 93 -4.59 -6.03 10.32
C ARG A 93 -4.20 -7.24 9.46
N GLY A 94 -4.76 -7.33 8.25
CA GLY A 94 -4.71 -8.51 7.41
C GLY A 94 -5.86 -9.47 7.70
N ASP A 95 -6.42 -10.07 6.65
CA ASP A 95 -7.49 -11.05 6.73
C ASP A 95 -7.37 -12.03 5.56
N SER A 96 -8.15 -11.89 4.49
CA SER A 96 -8.19 -12.82 3.36
C SER A 96 -6.83 -13.10 2.72
N ALA A 97 -6.00 -12.08 2.54
CA ALA A 97 -4.65 -12.23 2.01
C ALA A 97 -3.76 -13.09 2.93
N LEU A 98 -3.90 -12.95 4.25
CA LEU A 98 -3.15 -13.75 5.23
C LEU A 98 -3.69 -15.16 5.36
N ALA A 99 -5.01 -15.34 5.30
CA ALA A 99 -5.63 -16.68 5.32
C ALA A 99 -5.10 -17.55 4.17
N HIS A 100 -4.93 -16.96 2.97
CA HIS A 100 -4.31 -17.63 1.82
C HIS A 100 -2.87 -18.10 2.09
N LEU A 101 -2.12 -17.37 2.92
CA LEU A 101 -0.77 -17.72 3.33
C LEU A 101 -0.71 -18.63 4.58
N GLY A 102 -1.86 -19.05 5.12
CA GLY A 102 -1.92 -19.79 6.37
C GLY A 102 -1.51 -18.97 7.60
N ARG A 103 -1.68 -17.64 7.55
CA ARG A 103 -1.31 -16.71 8.63
C ARG A 103 -2.53 -16.06 9.25
N SER A 104 -2.44 -15.78 10.54
CA SER A 104 -3.48 -15.04 11.27
C SER A 104 -3.32 -13.53 11.09
N PRO A 105 -4.42 -12.76 11.20
CA PRO A 105 -4.36 -11.31 11.30
C PRO A 105 -3.49 -10.84 12.47
N ALA A 106 -2.86 -9.68 12.33
CA ALA A 106 -2.10 -9.06 13.41
C ALA A 106 -2.97 -8.83 14.65
N LYS A 107 -2.43 -9.11 15.84
CA LYS A 107 -3.06 -8.73 17.11
C LYS A 107 -3.17 -7.22 17.21
N LEU A 108 -4.22 -6.71 17.87
CA LEU A 108 -4.48 -5.26 17.94
C LEU A 108 -3.29 -4.46 18.50
N LYS A 109 -2.67 -4.95 19.58
CA LYS A 109 -1.51 -4.26 20.18
C LYS A 109 -0.34 -4.17 19.22
N TRP A 110 -0.01 -5.26 18.51
CA TRP A 110 1.04 -5.25 17.51
C TRP A 110 0.70 -4.34 16.33
N PHE A 111 -0.58 -4.33 15.90
CA PHE A 111 -1.03 -3.43 14.83
C PHE A 111 -0.91 -1.95 15.24
N GLU A 112 -1.24 -1.61 16.49
CA GLU A 112 -1.07 -0.28 17.04
C GLU A 112 0.42 0.15 17.01
N ASP A 113 1.31 -0.70 17.52
CA ASP A 113 2.76 -0.42 17.54
C ASP A 113 3.31 -0.26 16.12
N TYR A 114 2.85 -1.11 15.19
CA TYR A 114 3.20 -0.99 13.77
C TYR A 114 2.78 0.35 13.18
N LEU A 115 1.55 0.82 13.48
CA LEU A 115 1.06 2.10 12.97
C LEU A 115 1.86 3.28 13.53
N VAL A 116 2.26 3.24 14.80
CA VAL A 116 3.12 4.24 15.40
C VAL A 116 4.46 4.28 14.70
N ASN A 117 5.10 3.13 14.50
CA ASN A 117 6.38 3.03 13.81
C ASN A 117 6.28 3.48 12.35
N LEU A 118 5.24 3.06 11.63
CA LEU A 118 5.00 3.47 10.25
C LEU A 118 4.87 5.00 10.12
N GLN A 119 4.07 5.61 10.99
CA GLN A 119 3.91 7.07 11.00
C GLN A 119 5.21 7.79 11.34
N THR A 120 6.01 7.23 12.25
CA THR A 120 7.32 7.77 12.62
C THR A 120 8.27 7.76 11.42
N TYR A 121 8.40 6.63 10.72
CA TYR A 121 9.20 6.54 9.49
C TYR A 121 8.70 7.47 8.37
N LEU A 122 7.38 7.59 8.20
CA LEU A 122 6.80 8.48 7.18
C LEU A 122 7.08 9.96 7.43
N ARG A 123 7.30 10.36 8.71
CA ARG A 123 7.76 11.71 9.06
C ARG A 123 9.27 11.91 8.90
N GLY A 124 10.02 10.83 8.69
CA GLY A 124 11.48 10.84 8.62
C GLY A 124 12.16 10.80 9.98
N ASP A 125 11.44 10.44 11.04
CA ASP A 125 11.95 10.33 12.41
C ASP A 125 12.57 8.95 12.65
N GLU A 126 13.45 8.84 13.65
CA GLU A 126 14.06 7.58 14.07
C GLU A 126 13.10 6.77 14.94
N VAL A 127 13.11 5.44 14.72
CA VAL A 127 12.46 4.46 15.59
C VAL A 127 13.55 3.77 16.42
N ALA A 128 13.47 3.91 17.74
CA ALA A 128 14.49 3.35 18.65
C ALA A 128 14.59 1.83 18.58
N PHE A 129 13.47 1.15 18.41
CA PHE A 129 13.38 -0.31 18.25
C PHE A 129 12.06 -0.69 17.57
N GLU A 130 12.14 -1.49 16.52
CA GLU A 130 10.97 -2.07 15.88
C GLU A 130 10.88 -3.56 16.23
N HIS A 131 9.85 -3.92 17.00
CA HIS A 131 9.55 -5.33 17.27
C HIS A 131 8.86 -5.93 16.05
N THR A 132 9.53 -6.84 15.37
CA THR A 132 9.05 -7.41 14.11
C THR A 132 8.18 -8.65 14.29
N GLY A 133 8.08 -9.18 15.51
CA GLY A 133 7.37 -10.43 15.79
C GLY A 133 8.03 -11.67 15.19
N LEU A 134 9.25 -11.55 14.65
CA LEU A 134 9.96 -12.65 14.01
C LEU A 134 10.80 -13.50 14.99
N LEU A 135 10.95 -13.06 16.22
CA LEU A 135 11.79 -13.68 17.25
C LEU A 135 11.00 -14.22 18.45
N ASP A 136 9.67 -14.28 18.36
CA ASP A 136 8.80 -14.84 19.41
C ASP A 136 8.30 -16.24 19.06
#